data_95868ac7a820bf47737ea96187c7b555
#
_entry.id   95868ac7a820bf47737ea96187c7b555
#
_cell.length_a   1.000
_cell.length_b   1.000
_cell.length_c   1.000
_cell.angle_alpha   90.00
_cell.angle_beta   90.00
_cell.angle_gamma   90.00
#
_symmetry.space_group_name_H-M   'P 1'
#
loop_
_entity.id
_entity.type
_entity.pdbx_description
1 polymer ?
#
loop_
_entity_poly.entity_id
_entity_poly.type
_entity_poly.pdbx_seq_one_letter_code
_entity_poly.pdbx_strand_id
1 'polypeptide(L)'
;TAGKEVVLDIALESSVEQLKEFEVTNTTSKDRPNNELAKVSARTFSLEEVTRYSGGRNDVARLATNFAGVSGANDSRNDIVVRGNSPTGLLWRVEGLPIGTTNHFSTLGTTGGPVSALNTNLLRSSDFLTGAFPAEYGNANAAVFDVNFRTGNRDKHEFTAQVSAFSGLEFMAEGPLSRKNGSSYLVSYRYGIASVAATGTSAIPYYQDLSFKVDLGRTKLGRFELFGMGGTSSIDFLGNEIDENDLFADPD
;
A
#
# COMPACT_ATOMS: atom_id res chain seq x y z
N THR A 1 -68.16 -42.14 13.15
CA THR A 1 -68.02 -42.35 11.71
C THR A 1 -66.63 -42.04 11.28
N ALA A 2 -65.83 -43.08 11.19
CA ALA A 2 -64.47 -43.02 10.78
C ALA A 2 -64.36 -42.92 9.23
N GLY A 3 -63.33 -42.22 8.75
CA GLY A 3 -62.75 -42.46 7.46
C GLY A 3 -63.43 -41.78 6.28
N LYS A 4 -63.22 -40.47 6.13
CA LYS A 4 -63.17 -39.88 4.79
C LYS A 4 -61.72 -39.55 4.50
N GLU A 5 -61.12 -40.30 3.59
CA GLU A 5 -59.86 -39.98 2.98
C GLU A 5 -60.04 -38.74 2.10
N VAL A 6 -59.37 -37.64 2.42
CA VAL A 6 -59.37 -36.43 1.60
C VAL A 6 -58.09 -36.48 0.78
N VAL A 7 -58.25 -36.79 -0.51
CA VAL A 7 -57.14 -36.67 -1.48
C VAL A 7 -57.07 -35.19 -1.86
N LEU A 8 -56.00 -34.54 -1.47
CA LEU A 8 -55.71 -33.15 -1.81
C LEU A 8 -54.64 -33.14 -2.90
N ASP A 9 -55.03 -32.87 -4.14
CA ASP A 9 -54.08 -32.65 -5.23
C ASP A 9 -53.56 -31.21 -5.13
N ILE A 10 -52.32 -31.07 -4.71
CA ILE A 10 -51.62 -29.77 -4.67
C ILE A 10 -50.85 -29.63 -5.96
N ALA A 11 -51.32 -28.83 -6.88
CA ALA A 11 -50.55 -28.38 -8.02
C ALA A 11 -49.55 -27.33 -7.62
N LEU A 12 -48.25 -27.68 -7.62
CA LEU A 12 -47.18 -26.70 -7.42
C LEU A 12 -46.87 -26.06 -8.77
N GLU A 13 -47.18 -24.78 -8.95
CA GLU A 13 -46.67 -24.00 -10.07
C GLU A 13 -45.27 -23.52 -9.73
N SER A 14 -44.32 -23.86 -10.59
CA SER A 14 -42.95 -23.35 -10.51
C SER A 14 -42.96 -21.88 -10.91
N SER A 15 -42.91 -20.99 -9.95
CA SER A 15 -42.66 -19.57 -10.19
C SER A 15 -41.15 -19.35 -10.34
N VAL A 16 -40.69 -19.23 -11.57
CA VAL A 16 -39.31 -18.82 -11.85
C VAL A 16 -39.28 -17.30 -11.77
N GLU A 17 -38.87 -16.75 -10.63
CA GLU A 17 -38.46 -15.35 -10.57
C GLU A 17 -37.11 -15.23 -11.24
N GLN A 18 -37.07 -14.65 -12.42
CA GLN A 18 -35.82 -14.21 -13.04
C GLN A 18 -35.26 -13.08 -12.21
N LEU A 19 -34.30 -13.38 -11.35
CA LEU A 19 -33.45 -12.38 -10.75
C LEU A 19 -32.74 -11.66 -11.89
N LYS A 20 -32.92 -10.35 -12.00
CA LYS A 20 -32.11 -9.52 -12.91
C LYS A 20 -30.66 -9.71 -12.52
N GLU A 21 -29.88 -10.26 -13.42
CA GLU A 21 -28.45 -10.35 -13.27
C GLU A 21 -27.88 -8.95 -13.02
N PHE A 22 -27.37 -8.71 -11.83
CA PHE A 22 -26.60 -7.51 -11.53
C PHE A 22 -25.19 -7.76 -12.07
N GLU A 23 -24.95 -7.35 -13.29
CA GLU A 23 -23.60 -7.27 -13.83
C GLU A 23 -22.88 -6.11 -13.13
N VAL A 24 -22.07 -6.43 -12.14
CA VAL A 24 -21.15 -5.45 -11.53
C VAL A 24 -20.00 -5.27 -12.51
N THR A 25 -20.19 -4.43 -13.49
CA THR A 25 -19.09 -3.96 -14.32
C THR A 25 -18.27 -2.97 -13.49
N ASN A 26 -17.05 -3.39 -13.14
CA ASN A 26 -16.06 -2.46 -12.61
C ASN A 26 -15.70 -1.46 -13.72
N THR A 27 -16.34 -0.31 -13.72
CA THR A 27 -16.16 0.74 -14.71
C THR A 27 -14.88 1.57 -14.50
N THR A 28 -14.06 1.19 -13.52
CA THR A 28 -12.78 1.87 -13.27
C THR A 28 -11.80 1.47 -14.38
N SER A 29 -11.72 2.27 -15.40
CA SER A 29 -10.68 2.14 -16.44
C SER A 29 -9.33 2.47 -15.83
N LYS A 30 -8.37 1.55 -15.93
CA LYS A 30 -6.99 1.74 -15.43
C LYS A 30 -6.25 2.88 -16.15
N ASP A 31 -6.73 3.21 -17.35
CA ASP A 31 -6.21 4.31 -18.17
C ASP A 31 -6.78 5.67 -17.75
N ARG A 32 -7.72 5.68 -16.81
CA ARG A 32 -8.32 6.91 -16.31
C ARG A 32 -7.80 7.19 -14.90
N PRO A 33 -6.86 8.14 -14.75
CA PRO A 33 -6.33 8.50 -13.45
C PRO A 33 -7.41 9.12 -12.54
N ASN A 34 -7.21 9.02 -11.22
CA ASN A 34 -8.07 9.67 -10.25
C ASN A 34 -7.99 11.19 -10.38
N ASN A 35 -6.82 11.71 -10.75
CA ASN A 35 -6.63 13.12 -11.05
C ASN A 35 -7.14 13.45 -12.46
N GLU A 36 -8.23 14.20 -12.55
CA GLU A 36 -8.86 14.60 -13.82
C GLU A 36 -7.96 15.48 -14.71
N LEU A 37 -6.96 16.15 -14.14
CA LEU A 37 -6.01 16.98 -14.89
C LEU A 37 -4.89 16.15 -15.51
N ALA A 38 -4.64 14.94 -15.03
CA ALA A 38 -3.64 14.03 -15.57
C ALA A 38 -4.14 13.31 -16.81
N LYS A 39 -4.16 13.99 -17.93
CA LYS A 39 -4.73 13.48 -19.21
C LYS A 39 -3.83 12.47 -19.93
N VAL A 40 -2.52 12.53 -19.70
CA VAL A 40 -1.51 11.79 -20.48
C VAL A 40 -0.46 11.22 -19.54
N SER A 41 0.08 10.05 -19.87
CA SER A 41 1.19 9.41 -19.14
C SER A 41 0.90 9.17 -17.65
N ALA A 42 -0.35 8.99 -17.29
CA ALA A 42 -0.80 8.63 -15.96
C ALA A 42 -1.46 7.25 -15.98
N ARG A 43 -1.27 6.50 -14.93
CA ARG A 43 -1.89 5.18 -14.72
C ARG A 43 -2.35 5.04 -13.28
N THR A 44 -3.57 4.59 -13.11
CA THR A 44 -4.10 4.22 -11.82
C THR A 44 -3.73 2.79 -11.48
N PHE A 45 -3.39 2.53 -10.24
CA PHE A 45 -3.15 1.20 -9.72
C PHE A 45 -3.97 0.96 -8.44
N SER A 46 -4.32 -0.29 -8.21
CA SER A 46 -5.08 -0.72 -7.03
C SER A 46 -4.24 -1.58 -6.10
N LEU A 47 -4.70 -1.74 -4.85
CA LEU A 47 -4.10 -2.68 -3.91
C LEU A 47 -3.97 -4.09 -4.51
N GLU A 48 -5.00 -4.54 -5.23
CA GLU A 48 -5.02 -5.87 -5.84
C GLU A 48 -3.88 -6.04 -6.86
N GLU A 49 -3.55 -5.01 -7.62
CA GLU A 49 -2.40 -5.05 -8.52
C GLU A 49 -1.09 -5.13 -7.76
N VAL A 50 -0.91 -4.34 -6.71
CA VAL A 50 0.33 -4.35 -5.91
C VAL A 50 0.62 -5.75 -5.34
N THR A 51 -0.42 -6.47 -4.95
CA THR A 51 -0.28 -7.81 -4.36
C THR A 51 -0.13 -8.93 -5.40
N ARG A 52 -0.65 -8.75 -6.61
CA ARG A 52 -0.67 -9.79 -7.65
C ARG A 52 0.55 -9.80 -8.57
N TYR A 53 1.21 -8.67 -8.74
CA TYR A 53 2.37 -8.61 -9.63
C TYR A 53 3.58 -9.35 -9.04
N SER A 54 4.15 -10.23 -9.84
CA SER A 54 5.35 -10.98 -9.49
C SER A 54 6.52 -10.02 -9.23
N GLY A 55 7.25 -10.26 -8.14
CA GLY A 55 8.38 -9.40 -7.75
C GLY A 55 7.99 -8.09 -7.05
N GLY A 56 6.71 -7.76 -6.95
CA GLY A 56 6.22 -6.53 -6.31
C GLY A 56 6.48 -6.45 -4.81
N ARG A 57 6.59 -7.59 -4.11
CA ARG A 57 6.88 -7.69 -2.66
C ARG A 57 5.99 -6.78 -1.82
N ASN A 58 4.73 -6.57 -2.23
CA ASN A 58 3.80 -5.62 -1.62
C ASN A 58 4.37 -4.19 -1.53
N ASP A 59 5.07 -3.75 -2.56
CA ASP A 59 5.71 -2.44 -2.64
C ASP A 59 5.27 -1.71 -3.91
N VAL A 60 4.78 -0.49 -3.72
CA VAL A 60 4.23 0.35 -4.80
C VAL A 60 5.30 0.74 -5.82
N ALA A 61 6.52 1.04 -5.37
CA ALA A 61 7.60 1.39 -6.29
C ALA A 61 8.02 0.18 -7.13
N ARG A 62 8.09 -1.01 -6.53
CA ARG A 62 8.38 -2.25 -7.25
C ARG A 62 7.26 -2.64 -8.22
N LEU A 63 5.99 -2.38 -7.88
CA LEU A 63 4.90 -2.54 -8.83
C LEU A 63 5.16 -1.72 -10.10
N ALA A 64 5.59 -0.47 -9.94
CA ALA A 64 5.79 0.43 -11.08
C ALA A 64 6.86 -0.07 -12.06
N THR A 65 7.79 -0.92 -11.66
CA THR A 65 8.78 -1.51 -12.59
C THR A 65 8.15 -2.40 -13.67
N ASN A 66 6.89 -2.81 -13.48
CA ASN A 66 6.13 -3.53 -14.50
C ASN A 66 5.47 -2.61 -15.53
N PHE A 67 5.59 -1.29 -15.39
CA PHE A 67 5.01 -0.33 -16.32
C PHE A 67 6.02 0.06 -17.40
N ALA A 68 5.51 0.35 -18.59
CA ALA A 68 6.36 0.72 -19.72
C ALA A 68 7.21 1.98 -19.41
N GLY A 69 8.49 1.90 -19.71
CA GLY A 69 9.45 2.98 -19.47
C GLY A 69 9.91 3.13 -18.01
N VAL A 70 9.61 2.15 -17.15
CA VAL A 70 10.10 2.10 -15.78
C VAL A 70 10.99 0.90 -15.58
N SER A 71 12.09 1.09 -14.88
CA SER A 71 13.03 0.01 -14.51
C SER A 71 13.45 0.14 -13.06
N GLY A 72 13.76 -0.98 -12.40
CA GLY A 72 14.42 -0.98 -11.11
C GLY A 72 15.90 -0.65 -11.27
N ALA A 73 16.45 0.11 -10.35
CA ALA A 73 17.88 0.37 -10.34
C ALA A 73 18.67 -0.82 -9.75
N ASN A 74 18.11 -1.48 -8.74
CA ASN A 74 18.73 -2.58 -8.01
C ASN A 74 17.66 -3.40 -7.27
N ASP A 75 17.78 -4.71 -7.23
CA ASP A 75 16.81 -5.60 -6.56
C ASP A 75 16.85 -5.51 -5.02
N SER A 76 17.95 -5.05 -4.43
CA SER A 76 18.04 -4.86 -2.97
C SER A 76 17.28 -3.63 -2.47
N ARG A 77 16.96 -2.69 -3.38
CA ARG A 77 16.29 -1.42 -3.09
C ARG A 77 15.11 -1.25 -4.04
N ASN A 78 14.19 -0.38 -3.69
CA ASN A 78 13.01 -0.05 -4.50
C ASN A 78 13.13 1.27 -5.26
N ASP A 79 14.35 1.77 -5.45
CA ASP A 79 14.59 2.91 -6.34
C ASP A 79 14.20 2.55 -7.78
N ILE A 80 13.46 3.44 -8.42
CA ILE A 80 13.04 3.26 -9.81
C ILE A 80 13.60 4.35 -10.71
N VAL A 81 13.90 3.97 -11.94
CA VAL A 81 14.32 4.86 -13.03
C VAL A 81 13.16 4.96 -14.02
N VAL A 82 12.66 6.16 -14.24
CA VAL A 82 11.54 6.40 -15.15
C VAL A 82 12.03 7.14 -16.38
N ARG A 83 11.91 6.51 -17.55
CA ARG A 83 12.36 7.06 -18.84
C ARG A 83 13.80 7.57 -18.81
N GLY A 84 14.68 6.89 -18.07
CA GLY A 84 16.09 7.26 -17.92
C GLY A 84 16.38 8.40 -16.94
N ASN A 85 15.37 8.95 -16.28
CA ASN A 85 15.57 10.01 -15.29
C ASN A 85 16.02 9.45 -13.95
N SER A 86 16.82 10.25 -13.22
CA SER A 86 17.29 9.90 -11.89
C SER A 86 16.14 9.60 -10.91
N PRO A 87 16.25 8.58 -10.07
CA PRO A 87 15.29 8.33 -8.98
C PRO A 87 15.08 9.51 -8.05
N THR A 88 16.05 10.42 -7.91
CA THR A 88 15.95 11.62 -7.07
C THR A 88 14.92 12.63 -7.58
N GLY A 89 14.52 12.53 -8.85
CA GLY A 89 13.46 13.35 -9.44
C GLY A 89 12.05 12.83 -9.22
N LEU A 90 11.90 11.74 -8.46
CA LEU A 90 10.60 11.16 -8.14
C LEU A 90 9.94 11.93 -6.99
N LEU A 91 8.67 12.31 -7.19
CA LEU A 91 7.85 12.92 -6.16
C LEU A 91 6.92 11.86 -5.53
N TRP A 92 7.03 11.68 -4.24
CA TRP A 92 6.03 10.99 -3.44
C TRP A 92 5.05 11.98 -2.83
N ARG A 93 3.78 11.77 -3.08
CA ARG A 93 2.69 12.54 -2.49
C ARG A 93 1.72 11.58 -1.82
N VAL A 94 1.53 11.74 -0.53
CA VAL A 94 0.61 10.89 0.27
C VAL A 94 -0.47 11.79 0.84
N GLU A 95 -1.74 11.45 0.57
CA GLU A 95 -2.90 12.26 0.98
C GLU A 95 -2.77 13.75 0.58
N GLY A 96 -2.17 14.00 -0.58
CA GLY A 96 -1.97 15.36 -1.08
C GLY A 96 -0.73 16.08 -0.55
N LEU A 97 0.04 15.52 0.38
CA LEU A 97 1.25 16.11 0.93
C LEU A 97 2.51 15.49 0.33
N PRO A 98 3.48 16.31 -0.13
CA PRO A 98 4.77 15.79 -0.59
C PRO A 98 5.57 15.22 0.58
N ILE A 99 6.14 14.03 0.38
CA ILE A 99 6.94 13.30 1.37
C ILE A 99 8.31 13.02 0.75
N GLY A 100 9.39 13.29 1.50
CA GLY A 100 10.76 13.13 1.01
C GLY A 100 11.16 11.68 0.79
N THR A 101 10.69 10.77 1.63
CA THR A 101 10.89 9.32 1.48
C THR A 101 9.71 8.55 2.08
N THR A 102 9.42 7.42 1.48
CA THR A 102 8.40 6.46 1.94
C THR A 102 9.05 5.14 2.35
N ASN A 103 10.34 5.15 2.69
CA ASN A 103 11.11 3.96 2.92
C ASN A 103 11.88 3.98 4.23
N HIS A 104 11.99 2.81 4.85
CA HIS A 104 12.95 2.53 5.90
C HIS A 104 14.37 2.43 5.31
N PHE A 105 15.38 2.74 6.11
CA PHE A 105 16.79 2.67 5.73
C PHE A 105 17.12 3.48 4.46
N SER A 106 16.38 4.56 4.22
CA SER A 106 16.69 5.47 3.12
C SER A 106 17.94 6.26 3.43
N THR A 107 18.78 6.47 2.40
CA THR A 107 19.95 7.31 2.49
C THR A 107 19.66 8.70 1.93
N LEU A 108 20.39 9.71 2.40
CA LEU A 108 20.28 11.06 1.86
C LEU A 108 20.53 11.08 0.35
N GLY A 109 19.70 11.81 -0.37
CA GLY A 109 19.79 11.92 -1.83
C GLY A 109 19.23 10.72 -2.61
N THR A 110 18.48 9.82 -1.95
CA THR A 110 17.73 8.75 -2.61
C THR A 110 16.26 8.81 -2.24
N THR A 111 15.40 8.30 -3.12
CA THR A 111 13.95 8.21 -2.88
C THR A 111 13.49 6.80 -2.55
N GLY A 112 14.38 5.81 -2.66
CA GLY A 112 14.12 4.41 -2.39
C GLY A 112 14.83 3.90 -1.15
N GLY A 113 14.54 2.66 -0.81
CA GLY A 113 15.11 1.91 0.31
C GLY A 113 14.86 0.41 0.16
N PRO A 114 15.41 -0.41 1.05
CA PRO A 114 15.18 -1.86 1.01
C PRO A 114 13.75 -2.24 1.40
N VAL A 115 13.07 -1.45 2.24
CA VAL A 115 11.73 -1.73 2.77
C VAL A 115 10.88 -0.47 2.70
N SER A 116 9.70 -0.58 2.11
CA SER A 116 8.72 0.50 2.07
C SER A 116 8.05 0.69 3.43
N ALA A 117 7.95 1.94 3.88
CA ALA A 117 7.14 2.34 5.03
C ALA A 117 5.66 2.53 4.65
N LEU A 118 5.33 2.55 3.36
CA LEU A 118 3.95 2.53 2.91
C LEU A 118 3.36 1.14 3.11
N ASN A 119 2.33 1.06 3.94
CA ASN A 119 1.56 -0.17 4.05
C ASN A 119 0.53 -0.24 2.93
N THR A 120 0.69 -1.21 2.04
CA THR A 120 -0.19 -1.39 0.89
C THR A 120 -1.63 -1.71 1.28
N ASN A 121 -1.86 -2.36 2.42
CA ASN A 121 -3.21 -2.69 2.91
C ASN A 121 -4.06 -1.45 3.27
N LEU A 122 -3.41 -0.30 3.49
CA LEU A 122 -4.10 0.97 3.73
C LEU A 122 -4.41 1.72 2.44
N LEU A 123 -3.88 1.32 1.29
CA LEU A 123 -3.99 2.08 0.07
C LEU A 123 -5.36 1.89 -0.59
N ARG A 124 -5.87 2.97 -1.16
CA ARG A 124 -6.92 2.93 -2.17
C ARG A 124 -6.29 3.03 -3.57
N SER A 125 -7.13 3.02 -4.58
CA SER A 125 -6.73 3.35 -5.94
C SER A 125 -5.92 4.65 -5.97
N SER A 126 -4.70 4.59 -6.49
CA SER A 126 -3.69 5.65 -6.47
C SER A 126 -3.12 5.85 -7.87
N ASP A 127 -2.52 7.01 -8.13
CA ASP A 127 -2.04 7.36 -9.46
C ASP A 127 -0.52 7.35 -9.53
N PHE A 128 -0.02 6.87 -10.65
CA PHE A 128 1.38 6.96 -11.04
C PHE A 128 1.51 7.71 -12.36
N LEU A 129 2.22 8.83 -12.35
CA LEU A 129 2.44 9.68 -13.51
C LEU A 129 3.89 9.59 -13.96
N THR A 130 4.11 9.37 -15.25
CA THR A 130 5.46 9.26 -15.85
C THR A 130 5.80 10.45 -16.75
N GLY A 131 5.00 11.50 -16.74
CA GLY A 131 5.19 12.73 -17.52
C GLY A 131 3.92 13.55 -17.62
N ALA A 132 4.01 14.71 -18.26
CA ALA A 132 2.91 15.65 -18.41
C ALA A 132 2.22 15.99 -17.06
N PHE A 133 3.03 16.27 -16.05
CA PHE A 133 2.53 16.52 -14.70
C PHE A 133 1.64 17.77 -14.66
N PRO A 134 0.42 17.69 -14.12
CA PRO A 134 -0.36 18.86 -13.75
C PRO A 134 0.43 19.84 -12.87
N ALA A 135 0.08 21.12 -12.94
CA ALA A 135 0.80 22.19 -12.26
C ALA A 135 0.86 22.04 -10.72
N GLU A 136 -0.03 21.26 -10.13
CA GLU A 136 -0.03 20.96 -8.70
C GLU A 136 1.14 20.09 -8.23
N TYR A 137 1.79 19.36 -9.13
CA TYR A 137 2.94 18.51 -8.82
C TYR A 137 4.25 19.27 -9.08
N GLY A 138 4.57 20.19 -8.19
CA GLY A 138 5.86 20.86 -8.20
C GLY A 138 7.01 19.93 -7.82
N ASN A 139 8.23 20.25 -8.29
CA ASN A 139 9.48 19.52 -7.96
C ASN A 139 9.53 18.06 -8.43
N ALA A 140 8.70 17.66 -9.40
CA ALA A 140 8.73 16.35 -10.02
C ALA A 140 9.45 16.43 -11.37
N ASN A 141 10.55 15.68 -11.54
CA ASN A 141 11.31 15.64 -12.78
C ASN A 141 11.27 14.26 -13.47
N ALA A 142 11.11 13.18 -12.68
CA ALA A 142 11.10 11.81 -13.19
C ALA A 142 9.68 11.22 -13.24
N ALA A 143 9.00 11.20 -12.12
CA ALA A 143 7.65 10.68 -11.99
C ALA A 143 6.97 11.20 -10.72
N VAL A 144 5.66 10.92 -10.60
CA VAL A 144 4.87 11.23 -9.41
C VAL A 144 4.12 9.97 -8.99
N PHE A 145 4.24 9.62 -7.71
CA PHE A 145 3.28 8.75 -7.03
C PHE A 145 2.31 9.61 -6.22
N ASP A 146 1.06 9.63 -6.60
CA ASP A 146 -0.02 10.25 -5.81
C ASP A 146 -0.82 9.15 -5.13
N VAL A 147 -0.46 8.91 -3.87
CA VAL A 147 -0.90 7.77 -3.07
C VAL A 147 -1.91 8.24 -2.04
N ASN A 148 -3.00 7.51 -1.95
CA ASN A 148 -4.07 7.83 -1.01
C ASN A 148 -4.42 6.62 -0.16
N PHE A 149 -4.71 6.84 1.13
CA PHE A 149 -5.22 5.83 2.03
C PHE A 149 -6.72 5.62 1.84
N ARG A 150 -7.18 4.40 1.98
CA ARG A 150 -8.61 4.10 2.04
C ARG A 150 -9.20 4.56 3.37
N THR A 151 -10.49 4.70 3.44
CA THR A 151 -11.19 4.88 4.71
C THR A 151 -11.42 3.53 5.37
N GLY A 152 -11.48 3.50 6.69
CA GLY A 152 -11.83 2.31 7.45
C GLY A 152 -13.26 1.83 7.20
N ASN A 153 -13.54 0.58 7.55
CA ASN A 153 -14.88 0.01 7.46
C ASN A 153 -15.87 0.84 8.29
N ARG A 154 -17.01 1.19 7.71
CA ARG A 154 -18.03 2.02 8.38
C ARG A 154 -19.12 1.22 9.06
N ASP A 155 -19.17 -0.10 8.81
CA ASP A 155 -20.25 -0.96 9.27
C ASP A 155 -19.84 -1.83 10.46
N LYS A 156 -18.62 -2.35 10.45
CA LYS A 156 -18.12 -3.28 11.47
C LYS A 156 -16.64 -3.03 11.80
N HIS A 157 -16.24 -3.46 13.00
CA HIS A 157 -14.83 -3.52 13.36
C HIS A 157 -14.20 -4.77 12.77
N GLU A 158 -13.03 -4.59 12.17
CA GLU A 158 -12.23 -5.66 11.60
C GLU A 158 -10.80 -5.55 12.13
N PHE A 159 -10.22 -6.72 12.39
CA PHE A 159 -8.86 -6.86 12.87
C PHE A 159 -8.13 -7.83 11.96
N THR A 160 -6.96 -7.44 11.50
CA THR A 160 -6.11 -8.26 10.64
C THR A 160 -4.76 -8.42 11.30
N ALA A 161 -4.29 -9.66 11.38
CA ALA A 161 -2.92 -9.97 11.76
C ALA A 161 -2.28 -10.73 10.59
N GLN A 162 -1.14 -10.27 10.14
CA GLN A 162 -0.42 -10.83 8.99
C GLN A 162 1.05 -11.01 9.33
N VAL A 163 1.64 -12.08 8.80
CA VAL A 163 3.08 -12.34 8.85
C VAL A 163 3.58 -12.43 7.43
N SER A 164 4.61 -11.68 7.11
CA SER A 164 5.24 -11.67 5.80
C SER A 164 6.76 -11.68 5.93
N ALA A 165 7.43 -12.44 5.07
CA ALA A 165 8.89 -12.45 5.02
C ALA A 165 9.47 -11.07 4.62
N PHE A 166 8.70 -10.22 3.94
CA PHE A 166 9.16 -8.92 3.44
C PHE A 166 8.74 -7.75 4.32
N SER A 167 7.53 -7.81 4.92
CA SER A 167 6.98 -6.72 5.74
C SER A 167 6.92 -7.02 7.23
N GLY A 168 7.38 -8.20 7.66
CA GLY A 168 7.38 -8.59 9.05
C GLY A 168 6.00 -8.94 9.61
N LEU A 169 5.79 -8.61 10.87
CA LEU A 169 4.50 -8.72 11.55
C LEU A 169 3.69 -7.45 11.29
N GLU A 170 2.44 -7.62 10.95
CA GLU A 170 1.50 -6.52 10.76
C GLU A 170 0.23 -6.76 11.57
N PHE A 171 -0.20 -5.72 12.26
CA PHE A 171 -1.49 -5.65 12.94
C PHE A 171 -2.26 -4.47 12.42
N MET A 172 -3.45 -4.73 11.91
CA MET A 172 -4.34 -3.70 11.39
C MET A 172 -5.69 -3.77 12.10
N ALA A 173 -6.25 -2.61 12.41
CA ALA A 173 -7.58 -2.46 12.96
C ALA A 173 -8.33 -1.37 12.22
N GLU A 174 -9.58 -1.62 11.92
CA GLU A 174 -10.47 -0.64 11.31
C GLU A 174 -11.90 -0.80 11.80
N GLY A 175 -12.68 0.25 11.67
CA GLY A 175 -14.07 0.18 12.06
C GLY A 175 -14.75 1.55 12.16
N PRO A 176 -16.06 1.54 12.44
CA PRO A 176 -16.81 2.76 12.62
C PRO A 176 -16.46 3.45 13.95
N LEU A 177 -16.27 4.76 13.92
CA LEU A 177 -16.31 5.61 15.12
C LEU A 177 -17.75 5.99 15.44
N SER A 178 -18.53 6.30 14.42
CA SER A 178 -19.97 6.53 14.54
C SER A 178 -20.68 6.17 13.24
N ARG A 179 -21.61 5.24 13.30
CA ARG A 179 -22.43 4.85 12.15
C ARG A 179 -23.40 5.96 11.71
N LYS A 180 -23.74 6.89 12.60
CA LYS A 180 -24.72 7.96 12.31
C LYS A 180 -24.20 8.97 11.28
N ASN A 181 -22.92 9.32 11.34
CA ASN A 181 -22.29 10.30 10.44
C ASN A 181 -21.33 9.66 9.44
N GLY A 182 -21.17 8.32 9.49
CA GLY A 182 -20.29 7.58 8.61
C GLY A 182 -18.80 7.77 8.91
N SER A 183 -18.44 8.11 10.17
CA SER A 183 -17.05 8.22 10.58
C SER A 183 -16.42 6.86 10.82
N SER A 184 -15.13 6.73 10.48
CA SER A 184 -14.38 5.49 10.60
C SER A 184 -12.91 5.76 10.92
N TYR A 185 -12.25 4.72 11.41
CA TYR A 185 -10.82 4.71 11.61
C TYR A 185 -10.19 3.52 10.89
N LEU A 186 -8.94 3.69 10.53
CA LEU A 186 -8.05 2.68 9.97
C LEU A 186 -6.68 2.91 10.60
N VAL A 187 -6.09 1.89 11.18
CA VAL A 187 -4.76 1.95 11.79
C VAL A 187 -4.00 0.67 11.49
N SER A 188 -2.73 0.79 11.19
CA SER A 188 -1.82 -0.32 11.00
C SER A 188 -0.51 -0.07 11.72
N TYR A 189 -0.02 -1.11 12.37
CA TYR A 189 1.31 -1.16 12.98
C TYR A 189 2.07 -2.34 12.39
N ARG A 190 3.33 -2.09 11.96
CA ARG A 190 4.22 -3.13 11.46
C ARG A 190 5.50 -3.18 12.28
N TYR A 191 6.02 -4.39 12.42
CA TYR A 191 7.28 -4.67 13.07
C TYR A 191 8.10 -5.63 12.22
N GLY A 192 9.28 -5.20 11.81
CA GLY A 192 10.18 -6.00 10.98
C GLY A 192 10.80 -7.16 11.77
N ILE A 193 10.56 -8.37 11.29
CA ILE A 193 11.13 -9.60 11.87
C ILE A 193 12.37 -10.10 11.11
N ALA A 194 12.97 -9.26 10.28
CA ALA A 194 14.16 -9.63 9.51
C ALA A 194 15.31 -10.13 10.40
N SER A 195 15.37 -9.68 11.65
CA SER A 195 16.30 -10.19 12.67
C SER A 195 16.17 -11.70 12.94
N VAL A 196 14.96 -12.24 12.79
CA VAL A 196 14.71 -13.69 13.00
C VAL A 196 15.20 -14.51 11.81
N ALA A 197 15.20 -13.94 10.61
CA ALA A 197 15.62 -14.59 9.37
C ALA A 197 17.10 -14.31 9.02
N ALA A 198 17.77 -13.44 9.75
CA ALA A 198 19.13 -12.97 9.46
C ALA A 198 20.23 -13.95 9.92
N THR A 199 20.02 -15.24 9.74
CA THR A 199 21.07 -16.24 10.00
C THR A 199 22.19 -16.13 8.96
N GLY A 200 23.40 -15.79 9.43
CA GLY A 200 24.57 -15.68 8.58
C GLY A 200 24.81 -14.30 7.94
N THR A 201 24.12 -13.26 8.39
CA THR A 201 24.41 -11.86 8.00
C THR A 201 25.16 -11.14 9.12
N SER A 202 26.08 -10.25 8.75
CA SER A 202 26.82 -9.40 9.68
C SER A 202 26.03 -8.15 10.13
N ALA A 203 24.79 -7.99 9.67
CA ALA A 203 23.96 -6.85 9.99
C ALA A 203 22.49 -7.27 10.17
N ILE A 204 21.88 -6.83 11.26
CA ILE A 204 20.48 -7.11 11.59
C ILE A 204 19.65 -5.82 11.46
N PRO A 205 18.74 -5.72 10.49
CA PRO A 205 17.86 -4.59 10.35
C PRO A 205 16.66 -4.72 11.29
N TYR A 206 16.37 -3.64 12.04
CA TYR A 206 15.16 -3.47 12.82
C TYR A 206 14.36 -2.30 12.27
N TYR A 207 13.07 -2.48 12.11
CA TYR A 207 12.18 -1.38 11.78
C TYR A 207 10.78 -1.58 12.35
N GLN A 208 10.12 -0.49 12.58
CA GLN A 208 8.71 -0.45 12.94
C GLN A 208 8.07 0.80 12.37
N ASP A 209 6.81 0.70 12.01
CA ASP A 209 6.04 1.83 11.54
C ASP A 209 4.58 1.77 11.99
N LEU A 210 4.00 2.95 12.10
CA LEU A 210 2.60 3.17 12.38
C LEU A 210 2.02 4.06 11.27
N SER A 211 0.89 3.65 10.73
CA SER A 211 0.11 4.45 9.80
C SER A 211 -1.35 4.42 10.18
N PHE A 212 -2.02 5.56 10.09
CA PHE A 212 -3.44 5.64 10.42
C PHE A 212 -4.17 6.66 9.57
N LYS A 213 -5.47 6.47 9.42
CA LYS A 213 -6.41 7.45 8.87
C LYS A 213 -7.70 7.43 9.68
N VAL A 214 -8.16 8.61 10.06
CA VAL A 214 -9.43 8.84 10.75
C VAL A 214 -10.30 9.74 9.89
N ASP A 215 -11.43 9.22 9.47
CA ASP A 215 -12.47 9.97 8.77
C ASP A 215 -13.56 10.34 9.78
N LEU A 216 -13.73 11.62 10.07
CA LEU A 216 -14.74 12.12 11.01
C LEU A 216 -16.16 12.12 10.40
N GLY A 217 -16.29 11.69 9.13
CA GLY A 217 -17.57 11.63 8.45
C GLY A 217 -18.11 13.01 8.06
N ARG A 218 -19.41 13.06 7.82
CA ARG A 218 -20.07 14.30 7.43
C ARG A 218 -20.41 15.15 8.64
N THR A 219 -19.91 16.37 8.65
CA THR A 219 -20.23 17.41 9.63
C THR A 219 -20.93 18.60 8.96
N LYS A 220 -21.50 19.51 9.75
CA LYS A 220 -22.09 20.75 9.22
C LYS A 220 -21.08 21.67 8.54
N LEU A 221 -19.80 21.55 8.88
CA LEU A 221 -18.71 22.37 8.35
C LEU A 221 -17.98 21.69 7.18
N GLY A 222 -18.32 20.44 6.84
CA GLY A 222 -17.66 19.67 5.80
C GLY A 222 -17.21 18.31 6.31
N ARG A 223 -16.32 17.66 5.55
CA ARG A 223 -15.68 16.39 5.90
C ARG A 223 -14.26 16.66 6.35
N PHE A 224 -13.89 16.07 7.48
CA PHE A 224 -12.55 16.19 8.03
C PHE A 224 -11.91 14.80 8.08
N GLU A 225 -10.69 14.73 7.60
CA GLU A 225 -9.88 13.54 7.64
C GLU A 225 -8.56 13.89 8.33
N LEU A 226 -8.11 13.01 9.21
CA LEU A 226 -6.82 13.06 9.86
C LEU A 226 -6.03 11.83 9.46
N PHE A 227 -4.80 11.99 9.01
CA PHE A 227 -3.92 10.87 8.73
C PHE A 227 -2.53 11.12 9.30
N GLY A 228 -1.80 10.04 9.47
CA GLY A 228 -0.41 10.09 9.87
C GLY A 228 0.30 8.81 9.50
N MET A 229 1.60 8.95 9.25
CA MET A 229 2.52 7.84 9.08
C MET A 229 3.87 8.20 9.69
N GLY A 230 4.54 7.22 10.26
CA GLY A 230 5.87 7.41 10.81
C GLY A 230 6.44 6.10 11.27
N GLY A 231 7.76 6.06 11.42
CA GLY A 231 8.45 4.84 11.83
C GLY A 231 9.87 5.12 12.26
N THR A 232 10.49 4.08 12.79
CA THR A 232 11.92 4.07 13.15
C THR A 232 12.59 2.89 12.49
N SER A 233 13.86 3.05 12.17
CA SER A 233 14.69 1.97 11.65
C SER A 233 16.12 2.09 12.14
N SER A 234 16.75 0.95 12.47
CA SER A 234 18.14 0.85 12.88
C SER A 234 18.77 -0.42 12.32
N ILE A 235 20.07 -0.42 12.18
CA ILE A 235 20.84 -1.60 11.78
C ILE A 235 21.87 -1.87 12.87
N ASP A 236 21.79 -3.04 13.46
CA ASP A 236 22.80 -3.52 14.40
C ASP A 236 23.82 -4.35 13.61
N PHE A 237 25.07 -3.93 13.63
CA PHE A 237 26.16 -4.70 13.05
C PHE A 237 26.61 -5.71 14.10
N LEU A 238 26.53 -6.99 13.75
CA LEU A 238 27.14 -8.05 14.53
C LEU A 238 28.66 -7.97 14.23
N GLY A 239 29.36 -7.17 15.05
CA GLY A 239 30.80 -7.18 15.03
C GLY A 239 31.26 -8.58 15.45
N ASN A 240 31.67 -9.44 14.53
CA ASN A 240 32.83 -10.26 14.81
C ASN A 240 33.88 -9.25 15.19
N GLU A 241 34.51 -9.45 16.37
CA GLU A 241 35.70 -8.71 16.78
C GLU A 241 36.59 -8.64 15.54
N ILE A 242 36.57 -7.50 14.86
CA ILE A 242 37.65 -7.19 13.89
C ILE A 242 38.80 -7.02 14.84
N ASP A 243 39.66 -8.04 14.89
CA ASP A 243 40.90 -7.97 15.66
C ASP A 243 41.63 -6.76 15.08
N GLU A 244 41.76 -5.68 15.88
CA GLU A 244 42.40 -4.45 15.43
C GLU A 244 43.82 -4.75 14.93
N ASN A 245 44.39 -5.93 15.28
CA ASN A 245 45.67 -6.43 14.80
C ASN A 245 45.65 -6.92 13.35
N ASP A 246 44.46 -7.34 12.82
CA ASP A 246 44.36 -7.77 11.41
C ASP A 246 44.26 -6.58 10.42
N LEU A 247 43.91 -5.38 10.91
CA LEU A 247 43.84 -4.16 10.08
C LEU A 247 45.25 -3.61 9.74
N PHE A 248 46.28 -4.05 10.44
CA PHE A 248 47.65 -3.59 10.27
C PHE A 248 48.63 -4.76 10.01
N ALA A 249 48.14 -5.96 9.74
CA ALA A 249 49.00 -7.05 9.25
C ALA A 249 49.50 -6.69 7.85
N ASP A 250 50.76 -6.38 7.78
CA ASP A 250 51.47 -6.09 6.52
C ASP A 250 51.41 -7.35 5.64
N PRO A 251 50.91 -7.26 4.41
CA PRO A 251 50.96 -8.42 3.51
C PRO A 251 52.38 -8.59 3.03
N ASP A 252 53.07 -9.62 3.57
CA ASP A 252 54.35 -10.13 3.03
C ASP A 252 54.22 -10.65 1.58
#